data_b47dae7899d352501238d8698622791e
#
_entry.id   b47dae7899d352501238d8698622791e
#
_cell.length_a   1.000
_cell.length_b   1.000
_cell.length_c   1.000
_cell.angle_alpha   90.00
_cell.angle_beta   90.00
_cell.angle_gamma   90.00
#
_symmetry.space_group_name_H-M   'P 1'
#
loop_
_entity.id
_entity.type
_entity.pdbx_description
1 polymer ?
#
loop_
_entity_poly.entity_id
_entity_poly.type
_entity_poly.pdbx_seq_one_letter_code
_entity_poly.pdbx_strand_id
1 'polypeptide(L)'
;MKKLIALILALATLLSLTACAVSQDLMRDVPAKAVDVLPDMGAGAAATADFGVRLFQSTMEDGKNTLISPLSVLYALAMTANGADSETLAQMEQVLGMDAENLNSFMLAYMDLLPKDKACKMSLANSIWFKDDPRFEVKESFLQTNADY
;
A
#
# COMPACT_ATOMS: atom_id res chain seq x y z
N MET A 1 37.88 -33.39 -20.69
CA MET A 1 36.80 -32.54 -21.28
C MET A 1 35.50 -32.64 -20.48
N LYS A 2 34.88 -33.83 -20.30
CA LYS A 2 33.60 -33.98 -19.59
C LYS A 2 33.58 -33.41 -18.16
N LYS A 3 34.67 -33.63 -17.38
CA LYS A 3 34.80 -33.11 -16.00
C LYS A 3 34.93 -31.57 -15.95
N LEU A 4 35.58 -30.99 -16.95
CA LEU A 4 35.73 -29.53 -17.07
C LEU A 4 34.39 -28.86 -17.42
N ILE A 5 33.63 -29.49 -18.33
CA ILE A 5 32.29 -29.00 -18.72
C ILE A 5 31.33 -29.08 -17.51
N ALA A 6 31.38 -30.20 -16.76
CA ALA A 6 30.56 -30.33 -15.54
C ALA A 6 30.91 -29.29 -14.48
N LEU A 7 32.19 -28.94 -14.31
CA LEU A 7 32.64 -27.93 -13.39
C LEU A 7 32.17 -26.52 -13.82
N ILE A 8 32.24 -26.22 -15.11
CA ILE A 8 31.75 -24.92 -15.66
C ILE A 8 30.24 -24.79 -15.51
N LEU A 9 29.49 -25.88 -15.77
CA LEU A 9 28.03 -25.88 -15.58
C LEU A 9 27.66 -25.72 -14.10
N ALA A 10 28.35 -26.40 -13.19
CA ALA A 10 28.11 -26.23 -11.76
C ALA A 10 28.45 -24.81 -11.28
N LEU A 11 29.51 -24.22 -11.78
CA LEU A 11 29.87 -22.82 -11.46
C LEU A 11 28.85 -21.83 -12.03
N ALA A 12 28.37 -22.04 -13.25
CA ALA A 12 27.34 -21.20 -13.87
C ALA A 12 25.99 -21.28 -13.11
N THR A 13 25.61 -22.47 -12.63
CA THR A 13 24.38 -22.60 -11.81
C THR A 13 24.53 -21.98 -10.43
N LEU A 14 25.70 -22.03 -9.81
CA LEU A 14 25.98 -21.34 -8.55
C LEU A 14 25.94 -19.81 -8.70
N LEU A 15 26.45 -19.28 -9.80
CA LEU A 15 26.41 -17.83 -10.10
C LEU A 15 25.00 -17.34 -10.44
N SER A 16 24.12 -18.17 -11.00
CA SER A 16 22.75 -17.79 -11.31
C SER A 16 21.83 -17.74 -10.08
N LEU A 17 22.20 -18.39 -8.97
CA LEU A 17 21.44 -18.37 -7.72
C LEU A 17 21.59 -17.06 -6.92
N THR A 18 22.58 -16.22 -7.25
CA THR A 18 22.80 -14.91 -6.59
C THR A 18 22.06 -13.74 -7.25
N ALA A 19 21.27 -13.99 -8.31
CA ALA A 19 20.56 -12.96 -9.04
C ALA A 19 19.20 -12.55 -8.44
N CYS A 20 18.85 -13.01 -7.23
CA CYS A 20 17.71 -12.46 -6.51
C CYS A 20 18.09 -11.04 -6.06
N ALA A 21 17.52 -10.02 -6.70
CA ALA A 21 17.57 -8.66 -6.19
C ALA A 21 17.01 -8.68 -4.75
N VAL A 22 17.86 -8.35 -3.78
CA VAL A 22 17.43 -8.27 -2.38
C VAL A 22 16.54 -7.02 -2.27
N SER A 23 15.24 -7.22 -2.07
CA SER A 23 14.37 -6.11 -1.72
C SER A 23 14.72 -5.62 -0.31
N GLN A 24 14.87 -4.31 -0.15
CA GLN A 24 15.07 -3.69 1.15
C GLN A 24 13.70 -3.28 1.70
N ASP A 25 13.42 -3.68 2.93
CA ASP A 25 12.25 -3.23 3.67
C ASP A 25 12.64 -1.99 4.49
N LEU A 26 12.15 -0.83 4.04
CA LEU A 26 12.42 0.46 4.70
C LEU A 26 11.60 0.65 5.98
N MET A 27 10.54 -0.14 6.19
CA MET A 27 9.68 -0.05 7.38
C MET A 27 10.19 -0.88 8.55
N ARG A 28 11.20 -1.73 8.34
CA ARG A 28 11.68 -2.71 9.34
C ARG A 28 11.99 -2.11 10.70
N ASP A 29 12.59 -0.93 10.72
CA ASP A 29 13.06 -0.26 11.95
C ASP A 29 12.26 1.02 12.26
N VAL A 30 11.07 1.16 11.67
CA VAL A 30 10.15 2.29 11.89
C VAL A 30 8.99 1.81 12.77
N PRO A 31 9.06 2.05 14.10
CA PRO A 31 7.97 1.64 14.99
C PRO A 31 6.76 2.57 14.82
N ALA A 32 5.58 1.99 14.74
CA ALA A 32 4.33 2.75 14.81
C ALA A 32 4.21 3.47 16.15
N LYS A 33 3.81 4.73 16.13
CA LYS A 33 3.47 5.51 17.31
C LYS A 33 1.97 5.49 17.52
N ALA A 34 1.54 5.54 18.75
CA ALA A 34 0.12 5.69 19.05
C ALA A 34 -0.39 7.05 18.55
N VAL A 35 -1.44 7.02 17.75
CA VAL A 35 -2.12 8.21 17.25
C VAL A 35 -3.44 8.32 18.02
N ASP A 36 -3.64 9.44 18.69
CA ASP A 36 -4.89 9.75 19.38
C ASP A 36 -5.80 10.57 18.45
N VAL A 37 -6.64 9.86 17.71
CA VAL A 37 -7.53 10.47 16.73
C VAL A 37 -8.96 10.03 16.96
N LEU A 38 -9.89 10.95 16.74
CA LEU A 38 -11.33 10.71 16.76
C LEU A 38 -11.87 10.88 15.33
N PRO A 39 -11.83 9.82 14.50
CA PRO A 39 -12.27 9.93 13.13
C PRO A 39 -13.77 10.13 13.02
N ASP A 40 -14.22 10.91 12.04
CA ASP A 40 -15.62 10.92 11.63
C ASP A 40 -15.89 9.65 10.78
N MET A 41 -16.37 8.60 11.46
CA MET A 41 -16.67 7.33 10.82
C MET A 41 -17.77 7.45 9.77
N GLY A 42 -18.72 8.39 9.93
CA GLY A 42 -19.80 8.65 8.98
C GLY A 42 -19.27 9.27 7.69
N ALA A 43 -18.47 10.32 7.81
CA ALA A 43 -17.83 10.96 6.66
C ALA A 43 -16.87 10.01 5.94
N GLY A 44 -16.05 9.25 6.67
CA GLY A 44 -15.12 8.27 6.10
C GLY A 44 -15.85 7.15 5.33
N ALA A 45 -16.93 6.62 5.89
CA ALA A 45 -17.74 5.61 5.22
C ALA A 45 -18.41 6.16 3.95
N ALA A 46 -18.91 7.39 3.98
CA ALA A 46 -19.52 8.03 2.82
C ALA A 46 -18.51 8.28 1.70
N ALA A 47 -17.32 8.81 2.02
CA ALA A 47 -16.23 9.01 1.07
C ALA A 47 -15.77 7.69 0.44
N THR A 48 -15.62 6.64 1.26
CA THR A 48 -15.26 5.30 0.78
C THR A 48 -16.30 4.71 -0.16
N ALA A 49 -17.59 4.88 0.15
CA ALA A 49 -18.68 4.38 -0.69
C ALA A 49 -18.73 5.13 -2.03
N ASP A 50 -18.63 6.46 -2.01
CA ASP A 50 -18.60 7.29 -3.22
C ASP A 50 -17.40 6.96 -4.11
N PHE A 51 -16.21 6.88 -3.53
CA PHE A 51 -15.01 6.44 -4.23
C PHE A 51 -15.20 5.06 -4.87
N GLY A 52 -15.76 4.11 -4.12
CA GLY A 52 -16.01 2.75 -4.58
C GLY A 52 -16.96 2.71 -5.78
N VAL A 53 -18.04 3.49 -5.76
CA VAL A 53 -18.98 3.58 -6.88
C VAL A 53 -18.32 4.19 -8.12
N ARG A 54 -17.58 5.29 -7.96
CA ARG A 54 -16.87 5.94 -9.07
C ARG A 54 -15.79 5.01 -9.66
N LEU A 55 -15.03 4.32 -8.82
CA LEU A 55 -14.04 3.35 -9.26
C LEU A 55 -14.69 2.20 -10.04
N PHE A 56 -15.78 1.64 -9.53
CA PHE A 56 -16.52 0.59 -10.22
C PHE A 56 -17.00 1.05 -11.59
N GLN A 57 -17.65 2.21 -11.65
CA GLN A 57 -18.14 2.79 -12.91
C GLN A 57 -17.02 3.02 -13.93
N SER A 58 -15.84 3.45 -13.48
CA SER A 58 -14.69 3.70 -14.37
C SER A 58 -14.01 2.42 -14.88
N THR A 59 -14.21 1.28 -14.20
CA THR A 59 -13.59 0.00 -14.54
C THR A 59 -14.52 -0.97 -15.26
N MET A 60 -15.83 -0.66 -15.33
CA MET A 60 -16.79 -1.49 -16.04
C MET A 60 -16.52 -1.52 -17.56
N GLU A 61 -16.62 -2.71 -18.13
CA GLU A 61 -16.59 -2.93 -19.58
C GLU A 61 -17.84 -3.68 -20.01
N ASP A 62 -18.45 -3.27 -21.12
CA ASP A 62 -19.65 -3.90 -21.64
C ASP A 62 -19.43 -5.38 -21.94
N GLY A 63 -20.33 -6.23 -21.46
CA GLY A 63 -20.30 -7.67 -21.67
C GLY A 63 -19.22 -8.43 -20.88
N LYS A 64 -18.52 -7.76 -19.96
CA LYS A 64 -17.54 -8.42 -19.09
C LYS A 64 -17.95 -8.36 -17.61
N ASN A 65 -17.54 -9.39 -16.87
CA ASN A 65 -17.65 -9.37 -15.41
C ASN A 65 -16.51 -8.51 -14.82
N THR A 66 -16.87 -7.60 -13.93
CA THR A 66 -15.91 -6.75 -13.21
C THR A 66 -15.92 -7.08 -11.72
N LEU A 67 -14.75 -7.35 -11.17
CA LEU A 67 -14.54 -7.53 -9.73
C LEU A 67 -13.44 -6.56 -9.29
N ILE A 68 -13.76 -5.71 -8.33
CA ILE A 68 -12.82 -4.74 -7.76
C ILE A 68 -12.85 -4.80 -6.23
N SER A 69 -11.79 -4.33 -5.60
CA SER A 69 -11.71 -4.09 -4.16
C SER A 69 -11.46 -2.60 -3.92
N PRO A 70 -12.52 -1.77 -3.82
CA PRO A 70 -12.35 -0.32 -3.63
C PRO A 70 -11.56 0.01 -2.37
N LEU A 71 -11.78 -0.74 -1.30
CA LEU A 71 -11.08 -0.54 -0.04
C LEU A 71 -9.57 -0.73 -0.19
N SER A 72 -9.12 -1.79 -0.89
CA SER A 72 -7.69 -2.02 -1.12
C SER A 72 -7.05 -0.91 -1.96
N VAL A 73 -7.76 -0.41 -2.97
CA VAL A 73 -7.28 0.72 -3.78
C VAL A 73 -7.21 1.99 -2.96
N LEU A 74 -8.23 2.24 -2.13
CA LEU A 74 -8.29 3.41 -1.26
C LEU A 74 -7.11 3.43 -0.27
N TYR A 75 -6.80 2.28 0.38
CA TYR A 75 -5.64 2.15 1.27
C TYR A 75 -4.32 2.43 0.55
N ALA A 76 -4.11 1.84 -0.63
CA ALA A 76 -2.89 2.06 -1.40
C ALA A 76 -2.70 3.54 -1.80
N LEU A 77 -3.80 4.21 -2.17
CA LEU A 77 -3.79 5.63 -2.51
C LEU A 77 -3.62 6.52 -1.28
N ALA A 78 -4.22 6.18 -0.13
CA ALA A 78 -4.02 6.90 1.13
C ALA A 78 -2.54 6.87 1.55
N MET A 79 -1.92 5.68 1.54
CA MET A 79 -0.48 5.54 1.79
C MET A 79 0.35 6.40 0.83
N THR A 80 -0.04 6.47 -0.44
CA THR A 80 0.66 7.28 -1.45
C THR A 80 0.45 8.78 -1.21
N ALA A 81 -0.75 9.19 -0.81
CA ALA A 81 -1.08 10.59 -0.49
C ALA A 81 -0.23 11.15 0.66
N ASN A 82 0.19 10.30 1.61
CA ASN A 82 1.10 10.69 2.68
C ASN A 82 2.48 11.16 2.19
N GLY A 83 2.84 10.85 0.93
CA GLY A 83 4.04 11.32 0.28
C GLY A 83 3.81 12.44 -0.74
N ALA A 84 2.55 12.81 -0.99
CA ALA A 84 2.20 13.87 -1.92
C ALA A 84 2.25 15.25 -1.24
N ASP A 85 2.39 16.28 -2.04
CA ASP A 85 2.42 17.67 -1.57
C ASP A 85 1.74 18.60 -2.58
N SER A 86 1.34 19.78 -2.12
CA SER A 86 0.82 20.88 -2.94
C SER A 86 -0.34 20.45 -3.85
N GLU A 87 -0.26 20.70 -5.13
CA GLU A 87 -1.32 20.42 -6.09
C GLU A 87 -1.60 18.90 -6.22
N THR A 88 -0.57 18.07 -6.16
CA THR A 88 -0.75 16.61 -6.24
C THR A 88 -1.55 16.09 -5.06
N LEU A 89 -1.25 16.55 -3.86
CA LEU A 89 -2.02 16.18 -2.66
C LEU A 89 -3.48 16.62 -2.80
N ALA A 90 -3.72 17.88 -3.17
CA ALA A 90 -5.08 18.42 -3.34
C ALA A 90 -5.90 17.62 -4.37
N GLN A 91 -5.29 17.23 -5.49
CA GLN A 91 -5.94 16.38 -6.50
C GLN A 91 -6.26 14.98 -5.97
N MET A 92 -5.35 14.39 -5.20
CA MET A 92 -5.58 13.09 -4.57
C MET A 92 -6.73 13.17 -3.56
N GLU A 93 -6.74 14.15 -2.67
CA GLU A 93 -7.80 14.36 -1.69
C GLU A 93 -9.17 14.58 -2.35
N GLN A 94 -9.22 15.32 -3.45
CA GLN A 94 -10.43 15.46 -4.24
C GLN A 94 -10.96 14.14 -4.78
N VAL A 95 -10.07 13.27 -5.27
CA VAL A 95 -10.43 11.93 -5.78
C VAL A 95 -10.84 11.00 -4.65
N LEU A 96 -10.14 11.05 -3.52
CA LEU A 96 -10.40 10.20 -2.35
C LEU A 96 -11.64 10.65 -1.57
N GLY A 97 -12.07 11.91 -1.76
CA GLY A 97 -13.27 12.49 -1.14
C GLY A 97 -13.06 12.93 0.31
N MET A 98 -11.80 12.98 0.76
CA MET A 98 -11.42 13.36 2.12
C MET A 98 -9.97 13.81 2.12
N ASP A 99 -9.60 14.71 3.03
CA ASP A 99 -8.19 15.05 3.24
C ASP A 99 -7.40 13.87 3.83
N ALA A 100 -6.09 13.86 3.59
CA ALA A 100 -5.24 12.72 3.92
C ALA A 100 -5.21 12.39 5.43
N GLU A 101 -5.25 13.39 6.31
CA GLU A 101 -5.20 13.20 7.76
C GLU A 101 -6.47 12.51 8.27
N ASN A 102 -7.65 13.00 7.86
CA ASN A 102 -8.93 12.40 8.22
C ASN A 102 -9.10 11.01 7.60
N LEU A 103 -8.61 10.81 6.37
CA LEU A 103 -8.64 9.51 5.72
C LEU A 103 -7.78 8.49 6.48
N ASN A 104 -6.55 8.83 6.84
CA ASN A 104 -5.66 8.00 7.63
C ASN A 104 -6.31 7.61 8.97
N SER A 105 -6.90 8.59 9.66
CA SER A 105 -7.57 8.39 10.93
C SER A 105 -8.78 7.45 10.81
N PHE A 106 -9.58 7.62 9.76
CA PHE A 106 -10.69 6.73 9.46
C PHE A 106 -10.21 5.31 9.16
N MET A 107 -9.17 5.17 8.35
CA MET A 107 -8.61 3.88 7.96
C MET A 107 -8.06 3.10 9.15
N LEU A 108 -7.33 3.76 10.05
CA LEU A 108 -6.82 3.17 11.28
C LEU A 108 -7.96 2.64 12.15
N ALA A 109 -8.98 3.47 12.39
CA ALA A 109 -10.16 3.07 13.18
C ALA A 109 -10.95 1.95 12.49
N TYR A 110 -11.08 1.97 11.18
CA TYR A 110 -11.73 0.91 10.42
C TYR A 110 -11.02 -0.43 10.58
N MET A 111 -9.67 -0.46 10.52
CA MET A 111 -8.90 -1.69 10.76
C MET A 111 -9.12 -2.25 12.17
N ASP A 112 -9.30 -1.39 13.16
CA ASP A 112 -9.58 -1.84 14.53
C ASP A 112 -10.97 -2.47 14.69
N LEU A 113 -11.92 -2.11 13.85
CA LEU A 113 -13.27 -2.69 13.82
C LEU A 113 -13.32 -4.03 13.08
N LEU A 114 -12.28 -4.42 12.35
CA LEU A 114 -12.28 -5.70 11.65
C LEU A 114 -12.36 -6.88 12.62
N PRO A 115 -13.08 -7.97 12.26
CA PRO A 115 -13.19 -9.14 13.12
C PRO A 115 -11.82 -9.72 13.49
N LYS A 116 -11.61 -9.95 14.78
CA LYS A 116 -10.34 -10.48 15.34
C LYS A 116 -10.55 -11.74 16.16
N ASP A 117 -11.73 -12.35 16.10
CA ASP A 117 -12.09 -13.54 16.90
C ASP A 117 -11.65 -14.86 16.22
N LYS A 118 -11.88 -15.98 16.94
CA LYS A 118 -11.50 -17.32 16.42
C LYS A 118 -12.38 -17.80 15.27
N ALA A 119 -13.61 -17.33 15.17
CA ALA A 119 -14.57 -17.75 14.13
C ALA A 119 -14.36 -16.96 12.83
N CYS A 120 -13.96 -15.69 12.96
CA CYS A 120 -13.68 -14.83 11.82
C CYS A 120 -12.50 -13.90 12.15
N LYS A 121 -11.44 -14.01 11.37
CA LYS A 121 -10.30 -13.10 11.47
C LYS A 121 -10.07 -12.46 10.11
N MET A 122 -10.08 -11.14 10.07
CA MET A 122 -9.77 -10.36 8.89
C MET A 122 -8.61 -9.42 9.17
N SER A 123 -7.66 -9.36 8.24
CA SER A 123 -6.54 -8.41 8.30
C SER A 123 -6.28 -7.87 6.90
N LEU A 124 -5.97 -6.58 6.83
CA LEU A 124 -5.58 -5.90 5.61
C LEU A 124 -4.07 -5.65 5.65
N ALA A 125 -3.42 -5.83 4.52
CA ALA A 125 -2.01 -5.50 4.36
C ALA A 125 -1.79 -4.89 2.98
N ASN A 126 -1.08 -3.77 2.93
CA ASN A 126 -0.70 -3.09 1.71
C ASN A 126 0.80 -2.82 1.71
N SER A 127 1.36 -2.62 0.54
CA SER A 127 2.78 -2.27 0.40
C SER A 127 2.98 -1.38 -0.82
N ILE A 128 3.95 -0.46 -0.71
CA ILE A 128 4.40 0.38 -1.81
C ILE A 128 5.79 -0.10 -2.23
N TRP A 129 5.97 -0.31 -3.50
CA TRP A 129 7.22 -0.77 -4.09
C TRP A 129 7.75 0.27 -5.07
N PHE A 130 9.03 0.57 -4.97
CA PHE A 130 9.71 1.44 -5.91
C PHE A 130 11.10 0.88 -6.25
N LYS A 131 11.63 1.33 -7.38
CA LYS A 131 12.96 0.93 -7.80
C LYS A 131 14.00 1.71 -6.97
N ASP A 132 15.03 1.02 -6.51
CA ASP A 132 16.21 1.67 -5.96
C ASP A 132 16.88 2.51 -7.05
N ASP A 133 16.81 3.84 -6.90
CA ASP A 133 17.37 4.81 -7.83
C ASP A 133 18.03 5.93 -7.02
N PRO A 134 19.30 6.25 -7.24
CA PRO A 134 20.01 7.25 -6.44
C PRO A 134 19.43 8.67 -6.56
N ARG A 135 18.49 8.91 -7.49
CA ARG A 135 17.75 10.18 -7.60
C ARG A 135 16.50 10.22 -6.75
N PHE A 136 16.13 9.10 -6.13
CA PHE A 136 14.91 8.96 -5.34
C PHE A 136 15.27 8.76 -3.87
N GLU A 137 14.83 9.68 -3.04
CA GLU A 137 15.02 9.65 -1.60
C GLU A 137 13.67 9.55 -0.90
N VAL A 138 13.52 8.55 -0.05
CA VAL A 138 12.31 8.37 0.77
C VAL A 138 12.49 9.13 2.07
N LYS A 139 11.61 10.09 2.32
CA LYS A 139 11.65 10.90 3.55
C LYS A 139 11.24 10.07 4.77
N GLU A 140 11.93 10.26 5.88
CA GLU A 140 11.60 9.62 7.16
C GLU A 140 10.16 9.95 7.62
N SER A 141 9.69 11.17 7.37
CA SER A 141 8.31 11.57 7.68
C SER A 141 7.28 10.74 6.95
N PHE A 142 7.52 10.39 5.67
CA PHE A 142 6.65 9.51 4.90
C PHE A 142 6.59 8.10 5.50
N LEU A 143 7.74 7.54 5.87
CA LEU A 143 7.81 6.22 6.50
C LEU A 143 7.09 6.24 7.85
N GLN A 144 7.34 7.27 8.68
CA GLN A 144 6.72 7.37 9.99
C GLN A 144 5.19 7.52 9.89
N THR A 145 4.67 8.40 9.02
CA THR A 145 3.22 8.54 8.82
C THR A 145 2.57 7.22 8.41
N ASN A 146 3.18 6.49 7.45
CA ASN A 146 2.65 5.19 7.04
C ASN A 146 2.86 4.07 8.08
N ALA A 147 3.72 4.25 9.06
CA ALA A 147 3.84 3.34 10.19
C ALA A 147 2.78 3.61 11.28
N ASP A 148 2.39 4.86 11.44
CA ASP A 148 1.49 5.31 12.49
C ASP A 148 0.02 5.02 12.16
N TYR A 149 -0.32 4.93 10.87
CA TYR A 149 -1.65 4.67 10.33
C TYR A 149 -1.72 3.36 9.53
#